data_58ecaedede9c66e405fb7bda3c949fb5
#
_entry.id   58ecaedede9c66e405fb7bda3c949fb5
#
_cell.length_a   1.000
_cell.length_b   1.000
_cell.length_c   1.000
_cell.angle_alpha   90.00
_cell.angle_beta   90.00
_cell.angle_gamma   90.00
#
_symmetry.space_group_name_H-M   'P 1'
#
loop_
_entity.id
_entity.type
_entity.pdbx_description
1 polymer ?
#
loop_
_entity_poly.entity_id
_entity_poly.type
_entity_poly.pdbx_seq_one_letter_code
_entity_poly.pdbx_strand_id
1 'polypeptide(L)'
;ELGYISEDGMTNSNSPESENIKAWGGVVVSSVQKEKTDTFKYMLIEALNLHVLKEVYGPDNVSGDLSSGITIKANSKELPHHCLVIETVLKGGVLKRIVIPSGKVTAIDEITYNDGSVLGYGTTVTAFPNAADDTHYEYIKGA
;
A
#
# COMPACT_ATOMS: atom_id res chain seq x y z
N GLU A 1 -6.65 -5.75 12.22
CA GLU A 1 -5.23 -6.03 11.96
C GLU A 1 -5.09 -6.88 10.71
N LEU A 2 -4.23 -6.46 9.76
CA LEU A 2 -4.01 -7.17 8.49
C LEU A 2 -3.05 -8.35 8.61
N GLY A 3 -2.36 -8.47 9.74
CA GLY A 3 -1.38 -9.53 9.98
C GLY A 3 -0.05 -9.28 9.29
N TYR A 4 0.64 -10.36 8.95
CA TYR A 4 1.98 -10.31 8.39
C TYR A 4 1.97 -10.16 6.87
N ILE A 5 2.99 -9.50 6.35
CA ILE A 5 3.32 -9.47 4.93
C ILE A 5 4.36 -10.53 4.60
N SER A 6 4.55 -10.85 3.31
CA SER A 6 5.53 -11.86 2.88
C SER A 6 6.97 -11.47 3.22
N GLU A 7 7.87 -12.45 3.19
CA GLU A 7 9.31 -12.28 3.44
C GLU A 7 10.00 -11.33 2.45
N ASP A 8 9.42 -11.10 1.28
CA ASP A 8 9.91 -10.13 0.29
C ASP A 8 9.77 -8.69 0.78
N GLY A 9 9.00 -8.48 1.84
CA GLY A 9 8.84 -7.18 2.50
C GLY A 9 7.94 -6.21 1.74
N MET A 10 8.22 -4.94 1.94
CA MET A 10 7.47 -3.82 1.37
C MET A 10 8.38 -2.92 0.56
N THR A 11 7.89 -2.46 -0.59
CA THR A 11 8.57 -1.48 -1.44
C THR A 11 7.81 -0.16 -1.38
N ASN A 12 8.52 0.93 -1.08
CA ASN A 12 8.00 2.29 -1.19
C ASN A 12 8.57 2.96 -2.43
N SER A 13 7.72 3.51 -3.25
CA SER A 13 8.07 4.34 -4.40
C SER A 13 7.57 5.75 -4.17
N ASN A 14 8.48 6.68 -4.02
CA ASN A 14 8.23 8.08 -3.65
C ASN A 14 9.09 9.02 -4.50
N SER A 15 8.97 8.88 -5.82
CA SER A 15 9.75 9.67 -6.77
C SER A 15 8.92 10.79 -7.37
N PRO A 16 9.43 12.05 -7.33
CA PRO A 16 8.78 13.16 -8.01
C PRO A 16 8.93 13.04 -9.52
N GLU A 17 7.89 13.35 -10.26
CA GLU A 17 7.95 13.57 -11.70
C GLU A 17 8.21 15.04 -11.97
N SER A 18 9.23 15.33 -12.78
CA SER A 18 9.64 16.67 -13.12
C SER A 18 9.62 16.89 -14.62
N GLU A 19 9.20 18.07 -15.06
CA GLU A 19 9.30 18.50 -16.44
C GLU A 19 10.36 19.58 -16.60
N ASN A 20 11.23 19.41 -17.57
CA ASN A 20 12.26 20.38 -17.89
C ASN A 20 11.68 21.44 -18.86
N ILE A 21 11.74 22.69 -18.48
CA ILE A 21 11.43 23.82 -19.34
C ILE A 21 12.68 24.18 -20.13
N LYS A 22 12.59 24.09 -21.45
CA LYS A 22 13.70 24.39 -22.35
C LYS A 22 13.52 25.75 -22.99
N ALA A 23 14.60 26.51 -23.09
CA ALA A 23 14.67 27.70 -23.91
C ALA A 23 14.75 27.32 -25.40
N TRP A 24 14.50 28.31 -26.27
CA TRP A 24 14.75 28.16 -27.69
C TRP A 24 16.22 27.76 -27.96
N GLY A 25 16.43 26.67 -28.67
CA GLY A 25 17.76 26.06 -28.86
C GLY A 25 18.03 24.83 -28.01
N GLY A 26 17.08 24.43 -27.16
CA GLY A 26 17.11 23.16 -26.42
C GLY A 26 17.82 23.18 -25.07
N VAL A 27 18.28 24.37 -24.63
CA VAL A 27 18.91 24.50 -23.30
C VAL A 27 17.83 24.45 -22.20
N VAL A 28 18.05 23.61 -21.18
CA VAL A 28 17.17 23.53 -20.01
C VAL A 28 17.38 24.77 -19.16
N VAL A 29 16.35 25.59 -18.99
CA VAL A 29 16.39 26.83 -18.19
C VAL A 29 15.69 26.69 -16.85
N SER A 30 14.80 25.71 -16.70
CA SER A 30 14.10 25.44 -15.45
C SER A 30 13.61 23.98 -15.42
N SER A 31 13.36 23.49 -14.22
CA SER A 31 12.69 22.21 -13.99
C SER A 31 11.55 22.42 -13.02
N VAL A 32 10.36 21.95 -13.38
CA VAL A 32 9.15 22.06 -12.55
C VAL A 32 8.70 20.68 -12.18
N GLN A 33 8.44 20.44 -10.90
CA GLN A 33 7.82 19.19 -10.43
C GLN A 33 6.36 19.16 -10.88
N LYS A 34 6.02 18.18 -11.71
CA LYS A 34 4.66 17.96 -12.22
C LYS A 34 3.78 17.24 -11.23
N GLU A 35 4.28 16.12 -10.72
CA GLU A 35 3.52 15.19 -9.89
C GLU A 35 4.47 14.47 -8.95
N LYS A 36 3.96 14.11 -7.77
CA LYS A 36 4.64 13.22 -6.84
C LYS A 36 3.64 12.19 -6.35
N THR A 37 3.90 10.92 -6.68
CA THR A 37 3.09 9.79 -6.24
C THR A 37 3.86 9.00 -5.20
N ASP A 38 3.24 8.75 -4.06
CA ASP A 38 3.79 7.96 -2.97
C ASP A 38 3.01 6.65 -2.86
N THR A 39 3.66 5.54 -3.18
CA THR A 39 3.04 4.22 -3.21
C THR A 39 3.81 3.21 -2.36
N PHE A 40 3.06 2.28 -1.77
CA PHE A 40 3.59 1.16 -0.99
C PHE A 40 3.07 -0.14 -1.59
N LYS A 41 3.99 -1.05 -1.91
CA LYS A 41 3.66 -2.36 -2.46
C LYS A 41 4.13 -3.46 -1.53
N TYR A 42 3.23 -4.36 -1.21
CA TYR A 42 3.48 -5.51 -0.33
C TYR A 42 2.51 -6.66 -0.63
N MET A 43 2.83 -7.86 -0.15
CA MET A 43 1.96 -9.02 -0.29
C MET A 43 1.38 -9.41 1.08
N LEU A 44 0.05 -9.39 1.19
CA LEU A 44 -0.68 -9.88 2.35
C LEU A 44 -0.79 -11.40 2.27
N ILE A 45 -0.29 -12.11 3.27
CA ILE A 45 -0.20 -13.59 3.25
C ILE A 45 -1.24 -14.29 4.12
N GLU A 46 -1.97 -13.56 4.93
CA GLU A 46 -3.04 -14.12 5.75
C GLU A 46 -4.37 -14.16 4.98
N ALA A 47 -4.45 -15.06 4.01
CA ALA A 47 -5.56 -15.13 3.04
C ALA A 47 -6.94 -15.42 3.67
N LEU A 48 -6.98 -15.99 4.86
CA LEU A 48 -8.24 -16.29 5.58
C LEU A 48 -8.61 -15.21 6.61
N ASN A 49 -7.78 -14.19 6.76
CA ASN A 49 -8.05 -13.09 7.67
C ASN A 49 -9.12 -12.16 7.06
N LEU A 50 -10.25 -12.01 7.74
CA LEU A 50 -11.36 -11.16 7.29
C LEU A 50 -10.93 -9.71 7.01
N HIS A 51 -10.00 -9.18 7.79
CA HIS A 51 -9.51 -7.83 7.59
C HIS A 51 -8.70 -7.71 6.29
N VAL A 52 -7.91 -8.73 5.95
CA VAL A 52 -7.19 -8.80 4.67
C VAL A 52 -8.17 -8.86 3.50
N LEU A 53 -9.20 -9.69 3.60
CA LEU A 53 -10.22 -9.80 2.56
C LEU A 53 -10.99 -8.48 2.37
N LYS A 54 -11.33 -7.81 3.45
CA LYS A 54 -11.98 -6.49 3.41
C LYS A 54 -11.09 -5.40 2.83
N GLU A 55 -9.80 -5.48 3.06
CA GLU A 55 -8.82 -4.56 2.46
C GLU A 55 -8.72 -4.74 0.94
N VAL A 56 -8.68 -5.97 0.48
CA VAL A 56 -8.51 -6.32 -0.94
C VAL A 56 -9.80 -6.13 -1.75
N TYR A 57 -10.94 -6.56 -1.22
CA TYR A 57 -12.21 -6.57 -1.94
C TYR A 57 -13.19 -5.47 -1.54
N GLY A 58 -12.94 -4.77 -0.45
CA GLY A 58 -13.79 -3.75 0.12
C GLY A 58 -14.59 -4.25 1.34
N PRO A 59 -14.79 -3.39 2.35
CA PRO A 59 -15.42 -3.78 3.61
C PRO A 59 -16.88 -4.23 3.44
N ASP A 60 -17.61 -3.68 2.48
CA ASP A 60 -19.02 -4.02 2.21
C ASP A 60 -19.18 -5.28 1.35
N ASN A 61 -18.11 -5.78 0.79
CA ASN A 61 -18.11 -6.90 -0.16
C ASN A 61 -17.75 -8.23 0.49
N VAL A 62 -17.38 -8.24 1.76
CA VAL A 62 -16.98 -9.43 2.50
C VAL A 62 -17.90 -9.60 3.70
N SER A 63 -18.51 -10.77 3.83
CA SER A 63 -19.42 -11.10 4.91
C SER A 63 -19.21 -12.53 5.42
N GLY A 64 -19.65 -12.78 6.65
CA GLY A 64 -19.52 -14.08 7.31
C GLY A 64 -18.21 -14.22 8.07
N ASP A 65 -17.93 -15.44 8.50
CA ASP A 65 -16.69 -15.86 9.17
C ASP A 65 -16.32 -17.30 8.77
N LEU A 66 -15.21 -17.81 9.28
CA LEU A 66 -14.76 -19.17 8.94
C LEU A 66 -15.72 -20.27 9.41
N SER A 67 -16.51 -20.03 10.45
CA SER A 67 -17.46 -21.01 10.99
C SER A 67 -18.77 -21.04 10.20
N SER A 68 -19.25 -19.90 9.78
CA SER A 68 -20.49 -19.74 8.99
C SER A 68 -20.26 -19.73 7.48
N GLY A 69 -19.02 -19.60 7.06
CA GLY A 69 -18.62 -19.40 5.68
C GLY A 69 -18.42 -17.93 5.34
N ILE A 70 -17.34 -17.65 4.60
CA ILE A 70 -17.02 -16.31 4.13
C ILE A 70 -17.55 -16.16 2.71
N THR A 71 -18.31 -15.09 2.48
CA THR A 71 -18.80 -14.72 1.15
C THR A 71 -18.10 -13.45 0.69
N ILE A 72 -17.48 -13.50 -0.48
CA ILE A 72 -16.78 -12.39 -1.11
C ILE A 72 -17.50 -12.03 -2.41
N LYS A 73 -17.80 -10.74 -2.58
CA LYS A 73 -18.37 -10.20 -3.82
C LYS A 73 -17.31 -9.34 -4.49
N ALA A 74 -16.77 -9.82 -5.61
CA ALA A 74 -15.84 -9.03 -6.42
C ALA A 74 -16.63 -8.09 -7.34
N ASN A 75 -16.37 -6.80 -7.26
CA ASN A 75 -17.00 -5.78 -8.10
C ASN A 75 -16.05 -4.60 -8.32
N SER A 76 -16.48 -3.63 -9.10
CA SER A 76 -15.70 -2.44 -9.47
C SER A 76 -15.90 -1.24 -8.53
N LYS A 77 -16.47 -1.45 -7.34
CA LYS A 77 -16.59 -0.36 -6.37
C LYS A 77 -15.21 0.10 -5.91
N GLU A 78 -15.07 1.40 -5.82
CA GLU A 78 -13.86 2.03 -5.34
C GLU A 78 -13.60 1.69 -3.87
N LEU A 79 -12.35 1.34 -3.55
CA LEU A 79 -11.96 1.04 -2.18
C LEU A 79 -11.83 2.32 -1.35
N PRO A 80 -12.18 2.29 -0.05
CA PRO A 80 -12.17 3.49 0.77
C PRO A 80 -10.76 3.94 1.16
N HIS A 81 -10.62 5.22 1.44
CA HIS A 81 -9.46 5.77 2.13
C HIS A 81 -9.48 5.40 3.61
N HIS A 82 -8.33 5.05 4.16
CA HIS A 82 -8.18 4.80 5.59
C HIS A 82 -6.74 4.99 6.04
N CYS A 83 -6.54 5.04 7.35
CA CYS A 83 -5.21 5.11 7.93
C CYS A 83 -4.57 3.71 7.98
N LEU A 84 -3.32 3.64 7.56
CA LEU A 84 -2.50 2.43 7.63
C LEU A 84 -1.29 2.67 8.52
N VAL A 85 -0.96 1.67 9.35
CA VAL A 85 0.23 1.65 10.19
C VAL A 85 1.02 0.38 9.89
N ILE A 86 2.28 0.54 9.53
CA ILE A 86 3.19 -0.56 9.23
C ILE A 86 4.35 -0.51 10.22
N GLU A 87 4.60 -1.62 10.86
CA GLU A 87 5.69 -1.76 11.83
C GLU A 87 6.72 -2.77 11.33
N THR A 88 7.99 -2.43 11.46
CA THR A 88 9.09 -3.34 11.12
C THR A 88 10.22 -3.21 12.12
N VAL A 89 10.95 -4.31 12.28
CA VAL A 89 12.17 -4.36 13.08
C VAL A 89 13.35 -4.46 12.12
N LEU A 90 14.19 -3.46 12.12
CA LEU A 90 15.41 -3.41 11.33
C LEU A 90 16.57 -4.11 12.04
N LYS A 91 17.69 -4.28 11.33
CA LYS A 91 18.91 -4.88 11.87
C LYS A 91 19.35 -4.17 13.16
N GLY A 92 19.69 -4.96 14.18
CA GLY A 92 20.08 -4.42 15.48
C GLY A 92 18.92 -4.07 16.42
N GLY A 93 17.70 -4.52 16.11
CA GLY A 93 16.54 -4.29 16.98
C GLY A 93 15.93 -2.88 16.85
N VAL A 94 16.35 -2.11 15.85
CA VAL A 94 15.80 -0.78 15.59
C VAL A 94 14.35 -0.90 15.10
N LEU A 95 13.44 -0.23 15.77
CA LEU A 95 12.02 -0.21 15.43
C LEU A 95 11.75 0.90 14.41
N LYS A 96 11.04 0.56 13.35
CA LYS A 96 10.54 1.54 12.38
C LYS A 96 9.04 1.39 12.22
N ARG A 97 8.34 2.51 12.34
CA ARG A 97 6.89 2.61 12.11
C ARG A 97 6.61 3.60 10.99
N ILE A 98 5.80 3.17 10.04
CA ILE A 98 5.32 4.02 8.95
C ILE A 98 3.82 4.22 9.16
N VAL A 99 3.38 5.48 9.13
CA VAL A 99 1.97 5.85 9.27
C VAL A 99 1.53 6.55 8.00
N ILE A 100 0.51 6.00 7.35
CA ILE A 100 -0.12 6.57 6.16
C ILE A 100 -1.50 7.08 6.58
N PRO A 101 -1.68 8.40 6.77
CA PRO A 101 -2.95 8.96 7.27
C PRO A 101 -4.12 8.73 6.35
N SER A 102 -3.91 8.81 5.04
CA SER A 102 -4.95 8.64 4.02
C SER A 102 -4.43 7.73 2.91
N GLY A 103 -4.42 6.44 3.18
CA GLY A 103 -4.06 5.41 2.20
C GLY A 103 -5.30 4.83 1.53
N LYS A 104 -5.12 4.39 0.30
CA LYS A 104 -6.14 3.69 -0.48
C LYS A 104 -5.48 2.61 -1.32
N VAL A 105 -6.05 1.42 -1.31
CA VAL A 105 -5.63 0.36 -2.22
C VAL A 105 -6.01 0.76 -3.64
N THR A 106 -5.01 0.91 -4.49
CA THR A 106 -5.20 1.35 -5.88
C THR A 106 -4.96 0.26 -6.91
N ALA A 107 -4.25 -0.80 -6.52
CA ALA A 107 -4.04 -1.96 -7.39
C ALA A 107 -3.88 -3.24 -6.56
N ILE A 108 -4.39 -4.32 -7.11
CA ILE A 108 -4.19 -5.69 -6.64
C ILE A 108 -3.54 -6.47 -7.77
N ASP A 109 -2.45 -7.17 -7.48
CA ASP A 109 -1.77 -8.01 -8.45
C ASP A 109 -2.63 -9.24 -8.80
N GLU A 110 -2.26 -9.92 -9.87
CA GLU A 110 -2.87 -11.19 -10.26
C GLU A 110 -2.82 -12.20 -9.10
N ILE A 111 -3.97 -12.79 -8.78
CA ILE A 111 -4.10 -13.77 -7.71
C ILE A 111 -3.91 -15.17 -8.31
N THR A 112 -2.88 -15.90 -7.86
CA THR A 112 -2.57 -17.24 -8.33
C THR A 112 -3.07 -18.29 -7.34
N TYR A 113 -3.83 -19.25 -7.82
CA TYR A 113 -4.31 -20.39 -7.06
C TYR A 113 -3.58 -21.65 -7.51
N ASN A 114 -2.77 -22.23 -6.66
CA ASN A 114 -2.07 -23.48 -6.91
C ASN A 114 -1.82 -24.28 -5.62
N ASP A 115 -1.40 -25.55 -5.75
CA ASP A 115 -1.15 -26.42 -4.61
C ASP A 115 0.23 -26.20 -3.96
N GLY A 116 1.12 -25.49 -4.61
CA GLY A 116 2.53 -25.39 -4.23
C GLY A 116 2.91 -24.11 -3.50
N SER A 117 2.03 -23.13 -3.40
CA SER A 117 2.32 -21.85 -2.77
C SER A 117 1.19 -21.34 -1.89
N VAL A 118 1.55 -20.54 -0.91
CA VAL A 118 0.59 -19.85 -0.04
C VAL A 118 -0.16 -18.81 -0.86
N LEU A 119 -1.48 -18.81 -0.74
CA LEU A 119 -2.31 -17.75 -1.32
C LEU A 119 -1.97 -16.41 -0.67
N GLY A 120 -1.62 -15.43 -1.49
CA GLY A 120 -1.29 -14.08 -1.05
C GLY A 120 -1.90 -13.03 -1.98
N TYR A 121 -2.06 -11.82 -1.44
CA TYR A 121 -2.60 -10.69 -2.19
C TYR A 121 -1.52 -9.61 -2.34
N GLY A 122 -0.95 -9.51 -3.53
CA GLY A 122 -0.04 -8.42 -3.90
C GLY A 122 -0.84 -7.11 -3.97
N THR A 123 -0.58 -6.22 -3.02
CA THR A 123 -1.38 -5.02 -2.80
C THR A 123 -0.53 -3.78 -3.00
N THR A 124 -1.05 -2.82 -3.76
CA THR A 124 -0.45 -1.49 -3.90
C THR A 124 -1.35 -0.47 -3.25
N VAL A 125 -0.81 0.26 -2.29
CA VAL A 125 -1.47 1.36 -1.59
C VAL A 125 -0.88 2.67 -2.06
N THR A 126 -1.72 3.60 -2.46
CA THR A 126 -1.32 4.99 -2.72
C THR A 126 -1.58 5.82 -1.47
N ALA A 127 -0.56 6.54 -1.03
CA ALA A 127 -0.66 7.48 0.07
C ALA A 127 -1.06 8.85 -0.48
N PHE A 128 -2.23 9.34 -0.07
CA PHE A 128 -2.74 10.65 -0.45
C PHE A 128 -2.34 11.70 0.59
N PRO A 129 -2.12 12.96 0.18
CA PRO A 129 -1.77 14.03 1.12
C PRO A 129 -2.92 14.29 2.11
N ASN A 130 -2.54 14.54 3.35
CA ASN A 130 -3.46 14.98 4.39
C ASN A 130 -3.62 16.52 4.39
N ALA A 131 -4.28 17.08 5.41
CA ALA A 131 -4.47 18.52 5.53
C ALA A 131 -3.15 19.32 5.67
N ALA A 132 -2.07 18.67 6.09
CA ALA A 132 -0.72 19.25 6.18
C ALA A 132 0.13 19.00 4.92
N ASP A 133 -0.47 18.44 3.87
CA ASP A 133 0.18 18.05 2.61
C ASP A 133 1.24 16.95 2.77
N ASP A 134 1.14 16.17 3.83
CA ASP A 134 2.00 15.01 4.09
C ASP A 134 1.32 13.72 3.65
N THR A 135 2.07 12.84 2.97
CA THR A 135 1.55 11.56 2.47
C THR A 135 1.75 10.43 3.47
N HIS A 136 2.91 10.40 4.14
CA HIS A 136 3.18 9.45 5.22
C HIS A 136 4.19 10.00 6.20
N TYR A 137 4.27 9.37 7.38
CA TYR A 137 5.23 9.67 8.44
C TYR A 137 6.05 8.43 8.75
N GLU A 138 7.33 8.63 9.03
CA GLU A 138 8.23 7.57 9.45
C GLU A 138 8.82 7.88 10.83
N TYR A 139 8.69 6.93 11.74
CA TYR A 139 9.22 7.01 13.09
C TYR A 139 10.25 5.90 13.30
N ILE A 140 11.44 6.27 13.73
CA ILE A 140 12.54 5.34 13.96
C ILE A 140 12.99 5.48 15.41
N LYS A 141 13.06 4.35 16.13
CA LYS A 141 13.53 4.30 17.51
C LYS A 141 14.63 3.25 17.64
N GLY A 142 15.75 3.65 18.19
CA GLY A 142 16.84 2.73 18.55
C GLY A 142 16.42 1.67 19.57
N ALA A 143 17.13 0.58 19.55
CA ALA A 143 16.94 -0.51 20.50
C ALA A 143 17.29 -0.09 21.93
#